data_4d6797325b0040891401e241d9b926cd
#
_entry.id   4d6797325b0040891401e241d9b926cd
#
_cell.length_a   1.000
_cell.length_b   1.000
_cell.length_c   1.000
_cell.angle_alpha   90.00
_cell.angle_beta   90.00
_cell.angle_gamma   90.00
#
_symmetry.space_group_name_H-M   'P 1'
#
loop_
_entity.id
_entity.type
_entity.pdbx_description
1 polymer ?
#
loop_
_entity_poly.entity_id
_entity_poly.type
_entity_poly.pdbx_seq_one_letter_code
_entity_poly.pdbx_strand_id
1 'polypeptide(L)'
;MAVYYASKAFVLSFSEALAEELAGTGVTVTALCPGPTATNFANVSHGQKMRRLNTPKMPAAAVARHGHRAFRKGRWLAIPGRQYQVLLLLVRILPRWCVCKLAGLFNCTKDPV
;
A
#
# COMPACT_ATOMS: atom_id res chain seq x y z
N MET A 1 -14.55 -4.85 -2.22
CA MET A 1 -13.37 -4.11 -1.71
C MET A 1 -12.81 -4.69 -0.41
N ALA A 2 -13.65 -5.16 0.54
CA ALA A 2 -13.19 -5.69 1.83
C ALA A 2 -12.16 -6.82 1.68
N VAL A 3 -12.43 -7.81 0.82
CA VAL A 3 -11.51 -8.94 0.55
C VAL A 3 -10.17 -8.46 -0.02
N TYR A 4 -10.21 -7.46 -0.91
CA TYR A 4 -8.98 -6.87 -1.45
C TYR A 4 -8.11 -6.22 -0.36
N TYR A 5 -8.71 -5.41 0.51
CA TYR A 5 -7.98 -4.79 1.62
C TYR A 5 -7.46 -5.83 2.62
N ALA A 6 -8.27 -6.84 2.93
CA ALA A 6 -7.87 -7.93 3.81
C ALA A 6 -6.68 -8.71 3.22
N SER A 7 -6.72 -9.05 1.93
CA SER A 7 -5.62 -9.76 1.26
C SER A 7 -4.33 -8.94 1.23
N LYS A 8 -4.43 -7.62 1.02
CA LYS A 8 -3.24 -6.73 1.04
C LYS A 8 -2.65 -6.57 2.43
N ALA A 9 -3.51 -6.47 3.46
CA ALA A 9 -3.05 -6.44 4.85
C ALA A 9 -2.37 -7.75 5.25
N PHE A 10 -2.92 -8.90 4.82
CA PHE A 10 -2.30 -10.20 5.03
C PHE A 10 -0.91 -10.26 4.41
N VAL A 11 -0.76 -9.88 3.14
CA VAL A 11 0.54 -9.92 2.44
C VAL A 11 1.57 -9.04 3.16
N LEU A 12 1.17 -7.87 3.65
CA LEU A 12 2.07 -6.99 4.38
C LEU A 12 2.54 -7.63 5.69
N SER A 13 1.60 -8.11 6.53
CA SER A 13 1.94 -8.75 7.80
C SER A 13 2.75 -10.03 7.61
N PHE A 14 2.45 -10.81 6.58
CA PHE A 14 3.23 -11.99 6.22
C PHE A 14 4.67 -11.62 5.82
N SER A 15 4.83 -10.56 5.02
CA SER A 15 6.17 -10.09 4.61
C SER A 15 6.99 -9.56 5.78
N GLU A 16 6.33 -8.91 6.76
CA GLU A 16 6.97 -8.43 7.99
C GLU A 16 7.46 -9.62 8.85
N ALA A 17 6.60 -10.62 9.07
CA ALA A 17 6.95 -11.82 9.82
C ALA A 17 8.09 -12.59 9.15
N LEU A 18 8.02 -12.77 7.83
CA LEU A 18 9.04 -13.48 7.07
C LEU A 18 10.40 -12.73 7.09
N ALA A 19 10.38 -11.39 7.07
CA ALA A 19 11.60 -10.61 7.19
C ALA A 19 12.29 -10.82 8.55
N GLU A 20 11.51 -10.96 9.62
CA GLU A 20 12.01 -11.21 10.97
C GLU A 20 12.53 -12.65 11.11
N GLU A 21 11.79 -13.64 10.60
CA GLU A 21 12.20 -15.04 10.63
C GLU A 21 13.52 -15.30 9.88
N LEU A 22 13.75 -14.56 8.81
CA LEU A 22 14.98 -14.68 8.00
C LEU A 22 16.10 -13.76 8.47
N ALA A 23 15.92 -13.02 9.55
CA ALA A 23 16.96 -12.15 10.10
C ALA A 23 18.23 -12.96 10.44
N GLY A 24 19.39 -12.47 10.02
CA GLY A 24 20.67 -13.14 10.24
C GLY A 24 21.01 -14.29 9.27
N THR A 25 20.10 -14.70 8.40
CA THR A 25 20.35 -15.77 7.40
C THR A 25 21.05 -15.27 6.13
N GLY A 26 21.18 -13.95 5.95
CA GLY A 26 21.67 -13.35 4.71
C GLY A 26 20.57 -13.14 3.64
N VAL A 27 19.34 -13.63 3.87
CA VAL A 27 18.19 -13.41 3.01
C VAL A 27 17.45 -12.17 3.47
N THR A 28 17.04 -11.30 2.53
CA THR A 28 16.28 -10.09 2.83
C THR A 28 14.93 -10.12 2.15
N VAL A 29 13.90 -9.68 2.87
CA VAL A 29 12.54 -9.52 2.36
C VAL A 29 12.20 -8.03 2.32
N THR A 30 11.63 -7.56 1.22
CA THR A 30 11.20 -6.17 1.07
C THR A 30 9.76 -6.10 0.57
N ALA A 31 8.86 -5.59 1.40
CA ALA A 31 7.50 -5.28 1.02
C ALA A 31 7.44 -3.92 0.33
N LEU A 32 7.03 -3.89 -0.93
CA LEU A 32 6.83 -2.64 -1.67
C LEU A 32 5.35 -2.23 -1.64
N CYS A 33 5.06 -1.11 -0.97
CA CYS A 33 3.71 -0.56 -0.79
C CYS A 33 3.56 0.77 -1.54
N PRO A 34 3.33 0.77 -2.85
CA PRO A 34 3.15 1.99 -3.60
C PRO A 34 1.76 2.59 -3.37
N GLY A 35 1.70 3.93 -3.43
CA GLY A 35 0.44 4.65 -3.61
C GLY A 35 -0.13 4.44 -5.03
N PRO A 36 -1.13 5.26 -5.45
CA PRO A 36 -1.68 5.21 -6.79
C PRO A 36 -0.59 5.31 -7.85
N THR A 37 -0.47 4.27 -8.67
CA THR A 37 0.57 4.13 -9.70
C THR A 37 -0.08 4.15 -11.07
N ALA A 38 0.56 4.80 -12.03
CA ALA A 38 0.12 4.83 -13.42
C ALA A 38 0.42 3.47 -14.08
N THR A 39 -0.54 2.55 -13.99
CA THR A 39 -0.50 1.21 -14.58
C THR A 39 -1.83 0.90 -15.24
N ASN A 40 -1.86 -0.14 -16.07
CA ASN A 40 -3.08 -0.62 -16.71
C ASN A 40 -4.01 -1.40 -15.74
N PHE A 41 -3.62 -1.55 -14.48
CA PHE A 41 -4.37 -2.29 -13.47
C PHE A 41 -5.80 -1.75 -13.28
N ALA A 42 -5.97 -0.44 -13.33
CA ALA A 42 -7.29 0.19 -13.18
C ALA A 42 -8.26 -0.18 -14.31
N ASN A 43 -7.76 -0.52 -15.50
CA ASN A 43 -8.56 -0.93 -16.65
C ASN A 43 -8.92 -2.42 -16.58
N VAL A 44 -8.05 -3.24 -15.97
CA VAL A 44 -8.22 -4.70 -15.86
C VAL A 44 -9.06 -5.08 -14.64
N SER A 45 -8.98 -4.33 -13.56
CA SER A 45 -9.72 -4.59 -12.31
C SER A 45 -11.16 -4.10 -12.34
N HIS A 46 -11.95 -4.50 -13.38
CA HIS A 46 -13.38 -4.22 -13.50
C HIS A 46 -13.94 -3.10 -12.59
N GLY A 47 -13.48 -1.87 -12.84
CA GLY A 47 -14.34 -0.73 -12.72
C GLY A 47 -14.73 -0.21 -11.35
N GLN A 48 -13.99 -0.38 -10.29
CA GLN A 48 -14.14 0.60 -9.23
C GLN A 48 -13.12 1.72 -9.44
N LYS A 49 -13.53 2.69 -10.22
CA LYS A 49 -12.88 4.00 -10.29
C LYS A 49 -12.74 4.48 -8.86
N MET A 50 -11.53 4.45 -8.30
CA MET A 50 -11.13 5.28 -7.16
C MET A 50 -11.25 6.75 -7.61
N ARG A 51 -12.49 7.20 -7.78
CA ARG A 51 -12.89 8.41 -8.52
C ARG A 51 -12.68 9.69 -7.70
N ARG A 52 -12.28 9.59 -6.43
CA ARG A 52 -12.24 10.75 -5.53
C ARG A 52 -10.86 11.23 -5.12
N LEU A 53 -9.81 10.50 -5.37
CA LEU A 53 -8.47 11.02 -5.14
C LEU A 53 -7.89 11.48 -6.47
N ASN A 54 -7.99 12.76 -6.74
CA ASN A 54 -7.22 13.43 -7.79
C ASN A 54 -5.74 13.52 -7.37
N THR A 55 -5.24 12.41 -6.81
CA THR A 55 -3.86 12.26 -6.40
C THR A 55 -3.02 11.98 -7.62
N PRO A 56 -1.95 12.73 -7.83
CA PRO A 56 -1.04 12.48 -8.94
C PRO A 56 -0.52 11.05 -8.86
N LYS A 57 -0.76 10.27 -9.92
CA LYS A 57 -0.29 8.89 -10.03
C LYS A 57 1.22 8.90 -10.23
N MET A 58 1.93 8.10 -9.47
CA MET A 58 3.37 7.95 -9.63
C MET A 58 3.69 7.09 -10.86
N PRO A 59 4.67 7.46 -11.70
CA PRO A 59 5.11 6.61 -12.81
C PRO A 59 5.60 5.24 -12.31
N ALA A 60 5.22 4.15 -12.97
CA ALA A 60 5.60 2.79 -12.59
C ALA A 60 7.12 2.61 -12.50
N ALA A 61 7.88 3.22 -13.43
CA ALA A 61 9.33 3.20 -13.40
C ALA A 61 9.93 3.87 -12.15
N ALA A 62 9.31 4.93 -11.62
CA ALA A 62 9.76 5.57 -10.40
C ALA A 62 9.52 4.69 -9.17
N VAL A 63 8.36 4.02 -9.12
CA VAL A 63 8.02 3.03 -8.09
C VAL A 63 9.01 1.86 -8.11
N ALA A 64 9.28 1.31 -9.28
CA ALA A 64 10.24 0.22 -9.45
C ALA A 64 11.66 0.60 -8.98
N ARG A 65 12.16 1.77 -9.37
CA ARG A 65 13.46 2.27 -8.91
C ARG A 65 13.51 2.46 -7.40
N HIS A 66 12.42 2.94 -6.79
CA HIS A 66 12.35 3.10 -5.34
C HIS A 66 12.39 1.76 -4.62
N GLY A 67 11.59 0.80 -5.08
CA GLY A 67 11.57 -0.57 -4.54
C GLY A 67 12.92 -1.27 -4.67
N HIS A 68 13.53 -1.22 -5.85
CA HIS A 68 14.85 -1.81 -6.08
C HIS A 68 15.94 -1.19 -5.17
N ARG A 69 15.92 0.14 -4.99
CA ARG A 69 16.85 0.82 -4.08
C ARG A 69 16.65 0.41 -2.62
N ALA A 70 15.39 0.24 -2.19
CA ALA A 70 15.07 -0.21 -0.84
C ALA A 70 15.52 -1.66 -0.62
N PHE A 71 15.26 -2.54 -1.59
CA PHE A 71 15.72 -3.93 -1.60
C PHE A 71 17.24 -4.02 -1.47
N ARG A 72 17.99 -3.30 -2.30
CA ARG A 72 19.46 -3.28 -2.21
C ARG A 72 20.01 -2.76 -0.88
N LYS A 73 19.22 -1.99 -0.13
CA LYS A 73 19.57 -1.48 1.20
C LYS A 73 19.11 -2.41 2.34
N GLY A 74 18.54 -3.56 2.02
CA GLY A 74 18.01 -4.50 3.01
C GLY A 74 16.82 -3.93 3.82
N ARG A 75 16.08 -2.96 3.27
CA ARG A 75 14.91 -2.40 3.97
C ARG A 75 13.73 -3.35 3.82
N TRP A 76 13.12 -3.73 4.93
CA TRP A 76 11.95 -4.62 4.93
C TRP A 76 10.67 -3.97 4.38
N LEU A 77 10.57 -2.62 4.43
CA LEU A 77 9.41 -1.89 3.91
C LEU A 77 9.85 -0.73 3.01
N ALA A 78 9.25 -0.62 1.85
CA ALA A 78 9.46 0.44 0.87
C ALA A 78 8.13 1.11 0.52
N ILE A 79 7.99 2.39 0.88
CA ILE A 79 6.81 3.20 0.60
C ILE A 79 7.25 4.39 -0.26
N PRO A 80 7.01 4.37 -1.58
CA PRO A 80 7.29 5.50 -2.45
C PRO A 80 6.37 6.69 -2.14
N GLY A 81 6.95 7.86 -1.93
CA GLY A 81 6.23 9.10 -1.66
C GLY A 81 6.10 9.42 -0.17
N ARG A 82 6.64 10.59 0.23
CA ARG A 82 6.64 11.06 1.63
C ARG A 82 5.22 11.17 2.22
N GLN A 83 4.26 11.61 1.42
CA GLN A 83 2.86 11.74 1.81
C GLN A 83 2.24 10.40 2.25
N TYR A 84 2.59 9.30 1.58
CA TYR A 84 2.09 7.97 1.94
C TYR A 84 2.79 7.41 3.18
N GLN A 85 4.05 7.75 3.40
CA GLN A 85 4.76 7.40 4.64
C GLN A 85 4.11 8.06 5.85
N VAL A 86 3.81 9.36 5.75
CA VAL A 86 3.11 10.11 6.81
C VAL A 86 1.71 9.56 7.03
N LEU A 87 0.97 9.26 5.95
CA LEU A 87 -0.38 8.69 6.06
C LEU A 87 -0.37 7.34 6.77
N LEU A 88 0.56 6.45 6.43
CA LEU A 88 0.69 5.15 7.10
C LEU A 88 1.08 5.29 8.58
N LEU A 89 1.95 6.24 8.90
CA LEU A 89 2.30 6.53 10.28
C LEU A 89 1.08 7.02 11.07
N LEU A 90 0.28 7.92 10.49
CA LEU A 90 -0.97 8.39 11.10
C LEU A 90 -1.96 7.25 11.33
N VAL A 91 -2.17 6.40 10.32
CA VAL A 91 -3.05 5.21 10.43
C VAL A 91 -2.58 4.25 11.53
N ARG A 92 -1.28 4.15 11.77
CA ARG A 92 -0.72 3.29 12.83
C ARG A 92 -0.96 3.85 14.25
N ILE A 93 -1.05 5.18 14.40
CA ILE A 93 -1.25 5.85 15.68
C ILE A 93 -2.74 6.03 15.99
N LEU A 94 -3.58 6.22 14.98
CA LEU A 94 -5.01 6.44 15.16
C LEU A 94 -5.75 5.16 15.61
N PRO A 95 -6.75 5.29 16.50
CA PRO A 95 -7.62 4.17 16.84
C PRO A 95 -8.32 3.59 15.60
N ARG A 96 -8.49 2.27 15.57
CA ARG A 96 -9.04 1.57 14.39
C ARG A 96 -10.42 2.09 13.95
N TRP A 97 -11.27 2.53 14.89
CA TRP A 97 -12.57 3.10 14.55
C TRP A 97 -12.47 4.41 13.75
N CYS A 98 -11.50 5.27 14.07
CA CYS A 98 -11.23 6.49 13.30
C CYS A 98 -10.78 6.14 11.88
N VAL A 99 -9.86 5.18 11.75
CA VAL A 99 -9.35 4.73 10.44
C VAL A 99 -10.48 4.15 9.58
N CYS A 100 -11.37 3.34 10.18
CA CYS A 100 -12.51 2.77 9.47
C CYS A 100 -13.50 3.85 9.01
N LYS A 101 -13.80 4.85 9.85
CA LYS A 101 -14.66 5.97 9.46
C LYS A 101 -14.05 6.82 8.33
N LEU A 102 -12.76 7.14 8.44
CA LEU A 102 -12.03 7.84 7.38
C LEU A 102 -12.03 7.03 6.08
N ALA A 103 -11.70 5.75 6.14
CA ALA A 103 -11.73 4.87 4.98
C ALA A 103 -13.13 4.79 4.35
N GLY A 104 -14.18 4.74 5.17
CA GLY A 104 -15.57 4.79 4.71
C GLY A 104 -15.90 6.09 3.98
N LEU A 105 -15.47 7.24 4.48
CA LEU A 105 -15.66 8.54 3.83
C LEU A 105 -14.96 8.62 2.46
N PHE A 106 -13.77 8.01 2.35
CA PHE A 106 -13.02 7.97 1.09
C PHE A 106 -13.57 6.93 0.08
N ASN A 107 -14.13 5.83 0.57
CA ASN A 107 -14.65 4.73 -0.25
C ASN A 107 -16.18 4.76 -0.42
N CYS A 108 -16.90 5.75 0.13
CA CYS A 108 -18.33 5.85 -0.02
C CYS A 108 -18.69 6.15 -1.49
N THR A 109 -18.81 5.10 -2.28
CA THR A 109 -19.56 5.12 -3.52
C THR A 109 -21.03 5.11 -3.13
N LYS A 110 -21.74 6.19 -3.41
CA LYS A 110 -23.21 6.22 -3.39
C LYS A 110 -23.71 5.42 -4.60
N ASP A 111 -23.68 4.11 -4.48
CA ASP A 111 -24.54 3.24 -5.27
C ASP A 111 -25.45 2.55 -4.25
N PRO A 112 -26.74 2.85 -4.24
CA PRO A 112 -27.71 2.07 -3.47
C PRO A 112 -27.73 0.67 -4.06
N VAL A 113 -27.63 -0.31 -3.22
CA VAL A 113 -27.96 -1.71 -3.51
C VAL A 113 -29.41 -1.79 -3.91
#